data_a65a180474ae2f619b8b4a8d62f31545
#
_entry.id   a65a180474ae2f619b8b4a8d62f31545
#
_cell.length_a   1.000
_cell.length_b   1.000
_cell.length_c   1.000
_cell.angle_alpha   90.00
_cell.angle_beta   90.00
_cell.angle_gamma   90.00
#
_symmetry.space_group_name_H-M   'P 1'
#
loop_
_entity.id
_entity.type
_entity.pdbx_description
1 polymer ?
#
loop_
_entity_poly.entity_id
_entity_poly.type
_entity_poly.pdbx_seq_one_letter_code
_entity_poly.pdbx_strand_id
1 'polypeptide(L)' 'MRINLDDTEDEVEQRHRAVVERLRDLGAPQVRQLLQIDGLPHAWHPIIFTWLKENG' A
#
# COMPACT_ATOMS: atom_id res chain seq x y z
N MET A 1 21.17 -22.10 1.40
CA MET A 1 20.91 -21.43 1.19
C MET A 1 19.79 -21.12 1.15
N ARG A 2 18.96 -20.61 1.39
CA ARG A 2 17.97 -20.28 1.57
C ARG A 2 17.60 -19.21 1.05
N ILE A 3 17.66 -18.64 0.56
CA ILE A 3 17.57 -17.60 0.01
C ILE A 3 16.49 -17.23 -0.78
N ASN A 4 15.79 -17.92 -1.52
CA ASN A 4 14.65 -17.54 -2.34
C ASN A 4 13.53 -16.94 -1.58
N LEU A 5 13.35 -17.35 -0.36
CA LEU A 5 12.32 -16.76 0.48
C LEU A 5 12.61 -15.31 0.75
N ASP A 6 13.86 -14.99 0.96
CA ASP A 6 14.25 -13.62 1.23
C ASP A 6 13.96 -12.73 0.03
N ASP A 7 14.24 -13.23 -1.16
CA ASP A 7 14.01 -12.47 -2.36
C ASP A 7 12.54 -12.13 -2.51
N THR A 8 11.69 -13.11 -2.26
CA THR A 8 10.26 -12.91 -2.39
C THR A 8 9.76 -11.90 -1.38
N GLU A 9 10.26 -12.00 -0.16
CA GLU A 9 9.85 -11.06 0.87
C GLU A 9 10.30 -9.65 0.54
N ASP A 10 11.48 -9.51 -0.03
CA ASP A 10 11.98 -8.20 -0.41
C ASP A 10 11.07 -7.57 -1.46
N GLU A 11 10.64 -8.32 -2.43
CA GLU A 11 9.77 -7.80 -3.47
C GLU A 11 8.45 -7.32 -2.87
N VAL A 12 7.88 -8.10 -1.98
CA VAL A 12 6.61 -7.73 -1.35
C VAL A 12 6.79 -6.47 -0.52
N GLU A 13 7.88 -6.39 0.23
CA GLU A 13 8.14 -5.22 1.04
C GLU A 13 8.36 -3.98 0.20
N GLN A 14 9.09 -4.10 -0.88
CA GLN A 14 9.32 -2.95 -1.74
C GLN A 14 8.04 -2.45 -2.36
N ARG A 15 7.19 -3.37 -2.78
CA ARG A 15 5.91 -3.00 -3.36
C ARG A 15 5.03 -2.34 -2.31
N HIS A 16 4.99 -2.91 -1.13
CA HIS A 16 4.23 -2.34 -0.03
C HIS A 16 4.71 -0.92 0.28
N ARG A 17 6.01 -0.75 0.36
CA ARG A 17 6.59 0.55 0.68
C ARG A 17 6.26 1.58 -0.40
N ALA A 18 6.35 1.18 -1.65
CA ALA A 18 6.03 2.10 -2.74
C ALA A 18 4.58 2.57 -2.66
N VAL A 19 3.67 1.65 -2.34
CA VAL A 19 2.28 2.00 -2.19
C VAL A 19 2.09 2.95 -1.02
N VAL A 20 2.71 2.65 0.12
CA VAL A 20 2.58 3.48 1.30
C VAL A 20 3.11 4.89 1.03
N GLU A 21 4.22 4.99 0.34
CA GLU A 21 4.77 6.29 0.00
C GLU A 21 3.80 7.08 -0.87
N ARG A 22 3.15 6.40 -1.79
CA ARG A 22 2.16 7.06 -2.63
C ARG A 22 0.98 7.54 -1.79
N LEU A 23 0.53 6.72 -0.85
CA LEU A 23 -0.58 7.09 0.02
C LEU A 23 -0.23 8.30 0.88
N ARG A 24 0.99 8.34 1.37
CA ARG A 24 1.44 9.48 2.18
C ARG A 24 1.49 10.76 1.36
N ASP A 25 1.85 10.62 0.09
CA ASP A 25 1.91 11.76 -0.80
C ASP A 25 0.51 12.32 -1.03
N LEU A 26 -0.48 11.44 -1.17
CA LEU A 26 -1.85 11.86 -1.39
C LEU A 26 -2.52 12.37 -0.12
N GLY A 27 -2.23 11.77 1.01
CA GLY A 27 -2.87 12.11 2.26
C GLY A 27 -4.12 11.29 2.52
N ALA A 28 -4.46 11.10 3.79
CA ALA A 28 -5.60 10.27 4.16
C ALA A 28 -6.92 10.74 3.54
N PRO A 29 -7.24 12.04 3.56
CA PRO A 29 -8.51 12.47 2.95
C PRO A 29 -8.57 12.17 1.47
N GLN A 30 -7.48 12.38 0.75
CA GLN A 30 -7.45 12.12 -0.68
C GLN A 30 -7.57 10.62 -0.95
N VAL A 31 -6.89 9.80 -0.15
CA VAL A 31 -6.95 8.36 -0.31
C VAL A 31 -8.39 7.87 -0.12
N ARG A 32 -9.08 8.37 0.89
CA ARG A 32 -10.46 7.98 1.13
C ARG A 32 -11.36 8.35 -0.04
N GLN A 33 -11.14 9.54 -0.58
CA GLN A 33 -11.93 10.00 -1.70
C GLN A 33 -11.71 9.10 -2.92
N LEU A 34 -10.46 8.76 -3.19
CA LEU A 34 -10.14 7.87 -4.30
C LEU A 34 -10.75 6.49 -4.12
N LEU A 35 -10.82 6.02 -2.88
CA LEU A 35 -11.46 4.73 -2.62
C LEU A 35 -12.95 4.77 -2.98
N GLN A 36 -13.61 5.88 -2.71
CA GLN A 36 -15.03 6.00 -2.97
C GLN A 36 -15.33 5.96 -4.46
N ILE A 37 -14.45 6.52 -5.26
CA ILE A 37 -14.66 6.54 -6.70
C ILE A 37 -13.91 5.42 -7.41
N ASP A 38 -13.38 4.48 -6.63
CA ASP A 38 -12.66 3.33 -7.16
C ASP A 38 -11.48 3.78 -8.04
N GLY A 39 -10.81 4.83 -7.61
CA GLY A 39 -9.70 5.39 -8.35
C GLY A 39 -8.36 4.81 -8.02
N LEU A 40 -8.31 3.76 -7.17
CA LEU A 40 -7.06 3.12 -6.81
C LEU A 40 -7.09 1.65 -7.20
N PRO A 41 -5.92 1.05 -7.49
CA PRO A 41 -5.90 -0.37 -7.85
C PRO A 41 -6.44 -1.24 -6.73
N HIS A 42 -7.18 -2.27 -7.11
CA HIS A 42 -7.74 -3.18 -6.11
C HIS A 42 -6.63 -3.91 -5.35
N ALA A 43 -5.50 -4.15 -5.99
CA ALA A 43 -4.39 -4.82 -5.34
C ALA A 43 -3.85 -4.00 -4.16
N TRP A 44 -4.10 -2.69 -4.16
CA TRP A 44 -3.63 -1.82 -3.09
C TRP A 44 -4.59 -1.79 -1.90
N HIS A 45 -5.83 -2.27 -2.07
CA HIS A 45 -6.85 -2.12 -1.04
C HIS A 45 -6.44 -2.65 0.33
N PRO A 46 -5.86 -3.86 0.44
CA PRO A 46 -5.44 -4.33 1.77
C PRO A 46 -4.40 -3.42 2.40
N ILE A 47 -3.48 -2.91 1.59
CA ILE A 47 -2.45 -2.00 2.09
C ILE A 47 -3.08 -0.68 2.50
N ILE A 48 -4.02 -0.18 1.70
CA ILE A 48 -4.69 1.08 1.98
C ILE A 48 -5.46 0.99 3.29
N PHE A 49 -6.20 -0.08 3.49
CA PHE A 49 -6.99 -0.23 4.71
C PHE A 49 -6.09 -0.26 5.94
N THR A 50 -4.97 -1.00 5.87
CA THR A 50 -4.02 -1.04 6.98
C THR A 50 -3.43 0.35 7.23
N TRP A 51 -3.05 1.03 6.15
CA TRP A 51 -2.45 2.35 6.27
C TRP A 51 -3.44 3.36 6.87
N LEU A 52 -4.69 3.32 6.42
CA LEU A 52 -5.71 4.22 6.94
C LEU A 52 -6.00 3.96 8.42
N LYS A 53 -5.92 2.69 8.82
CA LYS A 53 -6.13 2.34 10.20
C LYS A 53 -5.09 3.01 11.10
N GLU A 54 -3.87 3.16 10.59
CA GLU A 54 -2.79 3.76 11.37
C GLU A 54 -2.73 5.27 11.20
N ASN A 55 -3.09 5.78 10.05
CA ASN A 55 -2.89 7.17 9.73
C ASN A 55 -4.18 7.96 9.49
N GLY A 56 -5.26 7.28 9.37
CA GLY A 56 -6.51 7.92 9.11
C GLY A 56 -7.35 8.02 10.33
#